data_fa4ff9f247d9347ba9a8908c26db981d
#
_entry.id   fa4ff9f247d9347ba9a8908c26db981d
#
_cell.length_a   1.000
_cell.length_b   1.000
_cell.length_c   1.000
_cell.angle_alpha   90.00
_cell.angle_beta   90.00
_cell.angle_gamma   90.00
#
_symmetry.space_group_name_H-M   'P 1'
#
loop_
_entity.id
_entity.type
_entity.pdbx_description
1 polymer ?
#
loop_
_entity_poly.entity_id
_entity_poly.type
_entity_poly.pdbx_seq_one_letter_code
_entity_poly.pdbx_strand_id
1 'polypeptide(L)'
;MRVRNRKGATELLEANPQYVVLNPEDAKGKWHGIFGNDNPIHIEVGSGKGAFITGMAKANPEINYIGIDIQKSVLSYALDKVLEADVPNIKLLWVDGDSLTNYFEDGEIDQLYLNFSDPWPKKRHEKRRLTYKTFLDTFKQILPEHGEIHFKTDNRGLFEYSLVSFSQYGMTLKGVWLDLHASDFEGNVMTEYEKKFSSKGQVIYRVEAQF
;
A
#
# COMPACT_ATOMS: atom_id res chain seq x y z
N MET A 1 4.59 -12.31 9.32
CA MET A 1 3.92 -13.57 9.75
C MET A 1 3.70 -14.43 8.49
N ARG A 2 4.23 -15.66 8.44
CA ARG A 2 4.08 -16.53 7.25
C ARG A 2 2.62 -16.97 7.12
N VAL A 3 1.91 -16.44 6.13
CA VAL A 3 0.54 -16.84 5.83
C VAL A 3 0.57 -18.24 5.21
N ARG A 4 -0.28 -19.15 5.71
CA ARG A 4 -0.42 -20.50 5.10
C ARG A 4 -1.06 -20.36 3.73
N ASN A 5 -0.62 -21.21 2.81
CA ASN A 5 -1.21 -21.25 1.46
C ASN A 5 -2.71 -21.58 1.58
N ARG A 6 -3.58 -20.71 1.05
CA ARG A 6 -5.03 -20.91 1.04
C ARG A 6 -5.39 -21.74 -0.19
N LYS A 7 -5.96 -22.93 0.03
CA LYS A 7 -6.48 -23.75 -1.06
C LYS A 7 -7.62 -23.01 -1.75
N GLY A 8 -7.65 -23.00 -3.07
CA GLY A 8 -8.69 -22.31 -3.86
C GLY A 8 -8.51 -20.78 -3.93
N ALA A 9 -7.34 -20.22 -3.55
CA ALA A 9 -7.12 -18.77 -3.60
C ALA A 9 -7.19 -18.22 -5.04
N THR A 10 -6.66 -18.94 -6.01
CA THR A 10 -6.68 -18.52 -7.41
C THR A 10 -8.09 -18.48 -7.95
N GLU A 11 -8.82 -19.58 -7.77
CA GLU A 11 -10.22 -19.71 -8.22
C GLU A 11 -11.12 -18.64 -7.58
N LEU A 12 -10.88 -18.31 -6.29
CA LEU A 12 -11.62 -17.26 -5.60
C LEU A 12 -11.34 -15.88 -6.20
N LEU A 13 -10.08 -15.56 -6.50
CA LEU A 13 -9.70 -14.29 -7.12
C LEU A 13 -10.29 -14.17 -8.53
N GLU A 14 -10.19 -15.20 -9.34
CA GLU A 14 -10.70 -15.26 -10.72
C GLU A 14 -12.24 -15.18 -10.78
N ALA A 15 -12.93 -15.69 -9.76
CA ALA A 15 -14.39 -15.66 -9.67
C ALA A 15 -14.95 -14.26 -9.30
N ASN A 16 -14.08 -13.28 -8.97
CA ASN A 16 -14.50 -11.96 -8.53
C ASN A 16 -13.87 -10.82 -9.37
N PRO A 17 -14.06 -10.80 -10.71
CA PRO A 17 -13.44 -9.81 -11.60
C PRO A 17 -13.92 -8.37 -11.33
N GLN A 18 -15.05 -8.19 -10.63
CA GLN A 18 -15.52 -6.88 -10.21
C GLN A 18 -14.60 -6.20 -9.18
N TYR A 19 -13.82 -6.98 -8.41
CA TYR A 19 -12.86 -6.49 -7.43
C TYR A 19 -11.40 -6.81 -7.79
N VAL A 20 -11.14 -7.90 -8.53
CA VAL A 20 -9.79 -8.35 -8.87
C VAL A 20 -9.51 -8.11 -10.33
N VAL A 21 -8.49 -7.28 -10.63
CA VAL A 21 -8.04 -7.03 -12.00
C VAL A 21 -7.08 -8.13 -12.41
N LEU A 22 -7.52 -9.02 -13.30
CA LEU A 22 -6.78 -10.23 -13.68
C LEU A 22 -5.64 -9.94 -14.68
N ASN A 23 -5.83 -8.94 -15.55
CA ASN A 23 -4.85 -8.52 -16.55
C ASN A 23 -4.48 -7.04 -16.30
N PRO A 24 -3.67 -6.74 -15.28
CA PRO A 24 -3.41 -5.36 -14.87
C PRO A 24 -2.58 -4.56 -15.89
N GLU A 25 -1.84 -5.21 -16.80
CA GLU A 25 -1.15 -4.52 -17.90
C GLU A 25 -2.13 -3.85 -18.87
N ASP A 26 -3.31 -4.43 -19.09
CA ASP A 26 -4.36 -3.86 -19.93
C ASP A 26 -5.07 -2.66 -19.26
N ALA A 27 -4.88 -2.49 -17.97
CA ALA A 27 -5.48 -1.43 -17.16
C ALA A 27 -4.70 -0.10 -17.18
N LYS A 28 -3.42 -0.14 -17.58
CA LYS A 28 -2.53 1.02 -17.63
C LYS A 28 -3.17 2.17 -18.42
N GLY A 29 -3.25 3.35 -17.79
CA GLY A 29 -3.88 4.54 -18.37
C GLY A 29 -5.41 4.49 -18.47
N LYS A 30 -6.06 3.48 -17.85
CA LYS A 30 -7.52 3.28 -17.95
C LYS A 30 -8.19 3.11 -16.59
N TRP A 31 -7.49 3.38 -15.49
CA TRP A 31 -8.00 3.11 -14.15
C TRP A 31 -9.29 3.86 -13.82
N HIS A 32 -9.43 5.13 -14.23
CA HIS A 32 -10.67 5.87 -14.06
C HIS A 32 -11.86 5.19 -14.78
N GLY A 33 -11.63 4.67 -15.99
CA GLY A 33 -12.64 3.89 -16.72
C GLY A 33 -12.99 2.56 -16.04
N ILE A 34 -12.03 1.89 -15.39
CA ILE A 34 -12.24 0.64 -14.62
C ILE A 34 -13.05 0.90 -13.36
N PHE A 35 -12.86 2.05 -12.71
CA PHE A 35 -13.67 2.48 -11.56
C PHE A 35 -15.00 3.11 -11.99
N GLY A 36 -15.10 3.61 -13.23
CA GLY A 36 -16.29 4.28 -13.77
C GLY A 36 -16.49 5.71 -13.24
N ASN A 37 -15.42 6.36 -12.77
CA ASN A 37 -15.41 7.72 -12.25
C ASN A 37 -13.99 8.33 -12.32
N ASP A 38 -13.90 9.66 -12.08
CA ASP A 38 -12.65 10.43 -12.11
C ASP A 38 -12.12 10.75 -10.70
N ASN A 39 -12.50 9.97 -9.69
CA ASN A 39 -12.01 10.15 -8.33
C ASN A 39 -10.51 9.87 -8.23
N PRO A 40 -9.78 10.54 -7.32
CA PRO A 40 -8.37 10.26 -7.06
C PRO A 40 -8.09 8.77 -6.79
N ILE A 41 -6.93 8.28 -7.23
CA ILE A 41 -6.55 6.87 -7.10
C ILE A 41 -5.42 6.72 -6.09
N HIS A 42 -5.67 6.03 -5.00
CA HIS A 42 -4.69 5.73 -3.97
C HIS A 42 -4.31 4.25 -4.00
N ILE A 43 -3.02 3.94 -3.82
CA ILE A 43 -2.55 2.55 -3.79
C ILE A 43 -1.88 2.17 -2.47
N GLU A 44 -2.08 0.93 -2.03
CA GLU A 44 -1.29 0.31 -0.96
C GLU A 44 -0.43 -0.81 -1.55
N VAL A 45 0.91 -0.66 -1.45
CA VAL A 45 1.87 -1.68 -1.90
C VAL A 45 2.21 -2.60 -0.73
N GLY A 46 1.87 -3.89 -0.88
CA GLY A 46 1.90 -4.87 0.19
C GLY A 46 0.65 -4.79 1.07
N SER A 47 -0.54 -4.75 0.46
CA SER A 47 -1.84 -4.56 1.16
C SER A 47 -2.18 -5.68 2.16
N GLY A 48 -1.46 -6.78 2.12
CA GLY A 48 -1.63 -7.86 3.06
C GLY A 48 -3.06 -8.42 3.04
N LYS A 49 -3.67 -8.55 4.21
CA LYS A 49 -5.05 -9.06 4.36
C LYS A 49 -6.12 -7.99 4.17
N GLY A 50 -5.75 -6.78 3.77
CA GLY A 50 -6.66 -5.75 3.29
C GLY A 50 -7.40 -4.92 4.33
N ALA A 51 -7.10 -5.03 5.64
CA ALA A 51 -7.85 -4.24 6.64
C ALA A 51 -7.66 -2.73 6.45
N PHE A 52 -6.43 -2.28 6.15
CA PHE A 52 -6.16 -0.86 5.91
C PHE A 52 -6.88 -0.37 4.66
N ILE A 53 -6.63 -1.00 3.51
CA ILE A 53 -7.17 -0.51 2.23
C ILE A 53 -8.70 -0.55 2.19
N THR A 54 -9.33 -1.60 2.79
CA THR A 54 -10.78 -1.70 2.90
C THR A 54 -11.34 -0.65 3.87
N GLY A 55 -10.64 -0.40 4.98
CA GLY A 55 -11.01 0.64 5.94
C GLY A 55 -10.94 2.04 5.33
N MET A 56 -9.90 2.33 4.53
CA MET A 56 -9.75 3.58 3.80
C MET A 56 -10.86 3.76 2.76
N ALA A 57 -11.19 2.71 1.99
CA ALA A 57 -12.26 2.76 1.00
C ALA A 57 -13.63 3.02 1.62
N LYS A 58 -13.91 2.46 2.81
CA LYS A 58 -15.13 2.75 3.58
C LYS A 58 -15.19 4.20 4.08
N ALA A 59 -14.07 4.71 4.56
CA ALA A 59 -14.00 6.04 5.18
C ALA A 59 -14.06 7.17 4.13
N ASN A 60 -13.64 6.90 2.88
CA ASN A 60 -13.49 7.89 1.82
C ASN A 60 -14.10 7.38 0.51
N PRO A 61 -15.41 7.39 0.37
CA PRO A 61 -16.10 6.88 -0.83
C PRO A 61 -15.80 7.68 -2.10
N GLU A 62 -15.27 8.90 -1.96
CA GLU A 62 -14.84 9.81 -3.04
C GLU A 62 -13.42 9.52 -3.55
N ILE A 63 -12.74 8.49 -3.03
CA ILE A 63 -11.40 8.09 -3.43
C ILE A 63 -11.43 6.63 -3.89
N ASN A 64 -10.78 6.33 -5.00
CA ASN A 64 -10.59 4.96 -5.49
C ASN A 64 -9.35 4.34 -4.85
N TYR A 65 -9.43 3.09 -4.44
CA TYR A 65 -8.33 2.39 -3.78
C TYR A 65 -7.89 1.15 -4.55
N ILE A 66 -6.58 0.91 -4.62
CA ILE A 66 -6.00 -0.30 -5.22
C ILE A 66 -5.06 -0.97 -4.21
N GLY A 67 -5.42 -2.17 -3.77
CA GLY A 67 -4.57 -3.01 -2.92
C GLY A 67 -3.70 -3.94 -3.75
N ILE A 68 -2.38 -3.90 -3.53
CA ILE A 68 -1.40 -4.69 -4.29
C ILE A 68 -0.68 -5.66 -3.35
N ASP A 69 -0.63 -6.94 -3.71
CA ASP A 69 0.17 -7.94 -2.98
C ASP A 69 0.70 -9.03 -3.93
N ILE A 70 1.94 -9.46 -3.70
CA ILE A 70 2.59 -10.52 -4.48
C ILE A 70 2.08 -11.93 -4.10
N GLN A 71 1.46 -12.07 -2.93
CA GLN A 71 1.01 -13.36 -2.42
C GLN A 71 -0.49 -13.59 -2.64
N LYS A 72 -0.86 -14.46 -3.61
CA LYS A 72 -2.26 -14.83 -3.90
C LYS A 72 -3.07 -15.19 -2.65
N SER A 73 -2.50 -16.01 -1.78
CA SER A 73 -3.20 -16.45 -0.55
C SER A 73 -3.49 -15.29 0.40
N VAL A 74 -2.62 -14.29 0.44
CA VAL A 74 -2.82 -13.09 1.26
C VAL A 74 -3.90 -12.22 0.65
N LEU A 75 -3.80 -11.96 -0.66
CA LEU A 75 -4.77 -11.17 -1.41
C LEU A 75 -6.18 -11.79 -1.37
N SER A 76 -6.30 -13.12 -1.33
CA SER A 76 -7.60 -13.78 -1.19
C SER A 76 -8.29 -13.52 0.15
N TYR A 77 -7.53 -13.27 1.24
CA TYR A 77 -8.10 -12.80 2.51
C TYR A 77 -8.48 -11.31 2.45
N ALA A 78 -7.77 -10.50 1.66
CA ALA A 78 -8.18 -9.13 1.40
C ALA A 78 -9.50 -9.10 0.64
N LEU A 79 -9.66 -9.97 -0.37
CA LEU A 79 -10.91 -10.10 -1.12
C LEU A 79 -12.10 -10.47 -0.22
N ASP A 80 -11.94 -11.39 0.75
CA ASP A 80 -13.02 -11.72 1.70
C ASP A 80 -13.51 -10.44 2.42
N LYS A 81 -12.58 -9.55 2.84
CA LYS A 81 -12.96 -8.29 3.51
C LYS A 81 -13.63 -7.29 2.57
N VAL A 82 -13.16 -7.21 1.33
CA VAL A 82 -13.76 -6.35 0.31
C VAL A 82 -15.18 -6.78 0.02
N LEU A 83 -15.43 -8.11 -0.11
CA LEU A 83 -16.76 -8.67 -0.30
C LEU A 83 -17.66 -8.41 0.91
N GLU A 84 -17.16 -8.61 2.14
CA GLU A 84 -17.92 -8.29 3.37
C GLU A 84 -18.24 -6.80 3.51
N ALA A 85 -17.31 -5.95 3.06
CA ALA A 85 -17.44 -4.51 3.13
C ALA A 85 -18.42 -3.94 2.10
N ASP A 86 -18.59 -4.63 0.97
CA ASP A 86 -19.43 -4.24 -0.16
C ASP A 86 -19.20 -2.79 -0.63
N VAL A 87 -17.91 -2.43 -0.80
CA VAL A 87 -17.49 -1.09 -1.24
C VAL A 87 -17.09 -1.11 -2.71
N PRO A 88 -17.65 -0.20 -3.57
CA PRO A 88 -17.39 -0.22 -5.00
C PRO A 88 -16.04 0.40 -5.40
N ASN A 89 -15.46 1.22 -4.53
CA ASN A 89 -14.28 2.06 -4.78
C ASN A 89 -12.96 1.36 -4.45
N ILE A 90 -12.89 0.02 -4.58
CA ILE A 90 -11.67 -0.74 -4.34
C ILE A 90 -11.43 -1.78 -5.43
N LYS A 91 -10.16 -1.94 -5.82
CA LYS A 91 -9.67 -3.02 -6.67
C LYS A 91 -8.46 -3.70 -6.02
N LEU A 92 -8.23 -4.96 -6.37
CA LEU A 92 -7.12 -5.76 -5.88
C LEU A 92 -6.28 -6.25 -7.06
N LEU A 93 -4.94 -6.15 -6.93
CA LEU A 93 -3.97 -6.62 -7.92
C LEU A 93 -3.04 -7.64 -7.28
N TRP A 94 -2.92 -8.78 -7.96
CA TRP A 94 -1.90 -9.77 -7.64
C TRP A 94 -0.68 -9.56 -8.54
N VAL A 95 0.21 -8.64 -8.12
CA VAL A 95 1.43 -8.26 -8.86
C VAL A 95 2.59 -7.96 -7.91
N ASP A 96 3.82 -7.90 -8.46
CA ASP A 96 5.00 -7.46 -7.74
C ASP A 96 5.09 -5.93 -7.73
N GLY A 97 5.39 -5.36 -6.58
CA GLY A 97 5.61 -3.91 -6.42
C GLY A 97 6.84 -3.36 -7.16
N ASP A 98 7.75 -4.23 -7.63
CA ASP A 98 8.89 -3.84 -8.46
C ASP A 98 8.50 -3.36 -9.86
N SER A 99 7.30 -3.72 -10.35
CA SER A 99 6.89 -3.58 -11.74
C SER A 99 5.70 -2.63 -11.94
N LEU A 100 5.46 -1.70 -11.02
CA LEU A 100 4.26 -0.84 -11.03
C LEU A 100 4.11 -0.01 -12.32
N THR A 101 5.21 0.39 -12.94
CA THR A 101 5.20 1.12 -14.23
C THR A 101 4.64 0.31 -15.41
N ASN A 102 4.48 -1.02 -15.25
CA ASN A 102 3.79 -1.86 -16.22
C ASN A 102 2.26 -1.72 -16.10
N TYR A 103 1.76 -1.30 -14.96
CA TYR A 103 0.34 -1.29 -14.59
C TYR A 103 -0.26 0.10 -14.45
N PHE A 104 0.60 1.12 -14.28
CA PHE A 104 0.21 2.52 -14.13
C PHE A 104 0.98 3.41 -15.09
N GLU A 105 0.32 4.41 -15.65
CA GLU A 105 0.97 5.48 -16.40
C GLU A 105 1.65 6.50 -15.47
N ASP A 106 2.46 7.37 -16.07
CA ASP A 106 3.12 8.46 -15.35
C ASP A 106 2.07 9.39 -14.73
N GLY A 107 2.15 9.57 -13.42
CA GLY A 107 1.24 10.44 -12.68
C GLY A 107 -0.20 9.93 -12.53
N GLU A 108 -0.49 8.67 -12.82
CA GLU A 108 -1.85 8.10 -12.74
C GLU A 108 -2.33 7.83 -11.30
N ILE A 109 -1.41 7.79 -10.33
CA ILE A 109 -1.69 7.48 -8.91
C ILE A 109 -1.50 8.72 -8.05
N ASP A 110 -2.53 9.13 -7.31
CA ASP A 110 -2.49 10.36 -6.50
C ASP A 110 -1.78 10.19 -5.16
N GLN A 111 -1.85 8.98 -4.56
CA GLN A 111 -1.30 8.72 -3.22
C GLN A 111 -0.81 7.28 -3.09
N LEU A 112 0.33 7.08 -2.40
CA LEU A 112 0.90 5.77 -2.14
C LEU A 112 1.07 5.49 -0.65
N TYR A 113 0.62 4.30 -0.21
CA TYR A 113 0.77 3.81 1.16
C TYR A 113 1.71 2.61 1.23
N LEU A 114 2.63 2.65 2.21
CA LEU A 114 3.51 1.56 2.58
C LEU A 114 3.29 1.23 4.06
N ASN A 115 2.63 0.12 4.37
CA ASN A 115 2.32 -0.25 5.74
C ASN A 115 3.02 -1.55 6.12
N PHE A 116 3.93 -1.49 7.11
CA PHE A 116 4.60 -2.65 7.72
C PHE A 116 5.31 -3.56 6.70
N SER A 117 5.92 -2.96 5.68
CA SER A 117 6.75 -3.68 4.71
C SER A 117 7.94 -4.38 5.39
N ASP A 118 8.44 -5.42 4.76
CA ASP A 118 9.56 -6.21 5.28
C ASP A 118 10.82 -5.35 5.50
N PRO A 119 11.43 -5.39 6.70
CA PRO A 119 12.51 -4.48 7.06
C PRO A 119 13.86 -4.83 6.44
N TRP A 120 14.04 -6.07 5.95
CA TRP A 120 15.29 -6.55 5.34
C TRP A 120 16.53 -6.08 6.09
N PRO A 121 16.77 -6.54 7.35
CA PRO A 121 17.76 -5.93 8.27
C PRO A 121 19.21 -6.10 7.81
N LYS A 122 19.50 -7.10 6.95
CA LYS A 122 20.87 -7.32 6.45
C LYS A 122 21.20 -6.30 5.36
N LYS A 123 22.35 -5.63 5.45
CA LYS A 123 22.84 -4.64 4.46
C LYS A 123 22.81 -5.16 3.02
N ARG A 124 23.18 -6.43 2.78
CA ARG A 124 23.11 -7.05 1.44
C ARG A 124 21.69 -7.14 0.84
N HIS A 125 20.64 -6.96 1.66
CA HIS A 125 19.23 -6.98 1.23
C HIS A 125 18.60 -5.59 1.18
N GLU A 126 19.37 -4.53 1.35
CA GLU A 126 18.91 -3.14 1.38
C GLU A 126 18.04 -2.79 0.17
N LYS A 127 18.43 -3.25 -1.02
CA LYS A 127 17.71 -3.02 -2.29
C LYS A 127 16.29 -3.62 -2.32
N ARG A 128 15.93 -4.45 -1.34
CA ARG A 128 14.58 -5.04 -1.22
C ARG A 128 13.62 -4.21 -0.40
N ARG A 129 14.12 -3.17 0.29
CA ARG A 129 13.28 -2.26 1.07
C ARG A 129 12.45 -1.40 0.13
N LEU A 130 11.15 -1.29 0.35
CA LEU A 130 10.27 -0.47 -0.50
C LEU A 130 10.60 1.03 -0.45
N THR A 131 11.42 1.47 0.49
CA THR A 131 11.95 2.83 0.57
C THR A 131 13.37 2.98 -0.01
N TYR A 132 13.90 1.95 -0.69
CA TYR A 132 15.15 2.05 -1.42
C TYR A 132 15.01 2.85 -2.71
N LYS A 133 16.10 3.49 -3.16
CA LYS A 133 16.11 4.42 -4.31
C LYS A 133 15.38 3.89 -5.57
N THR A 134 15.57 2.62 -5.94
CA THR A 134 14.93 2.08 -7.16
C THR A 134 13.41 2.02 -7.06
N PHE A 135 12.86 1.74 -5.86
CA PHE A 135 11.43 1.84 -5.62
C PHE A 135 10.95 3.28 -5.64
N LEU A 136 11.73 4.21 -5.04
CA LEU A 136 11.39 5.63 -5.08
C LEU A 136 11.38 6.18 -6.51
N ASP A 137 12.29 5.71 -7.38
CA ASP A 137 12.29 6.05 -8.81
C ASP A 137 10.97 5.58 -9.48
N THR A 138 10.54 4.34 -9.21
CA THR A 138 9.26 3.79 -9.69
C THR A 138 8.05 4.57 -9.15
N PHE A 139 8.03 4.85 -7.85
CA PHE A 139 6.93 5.58 -7.21
C PHE A 139 6.83 7.01 -7.73
N LYS A 140 7.97 7.69 -7.91
CA LYS A 140 8.01 9.04 -8.50
C LYS A 140 7.42 9.08 -9.90
N GLN A 141 7.61 8.02 -10.69
CA GLN A 141 7.09 7.97 -12.06
C GLN A 141 5.56 7.84 -12.09
N ILE A 142 4.98 6.99 -11.23
CA ILE A 142 3.53 6.75 -11.23
C ILE A 142 2.73 7.77 -10.43
N LEU A 143 3.40 8.55 -9.54
CA LEU A 143 2.79 9.64 -8.77
C LEU A 143 2.90 10.97 -9.56
N PRO A 144 1.96 11.92 -9.36
CA PRO A 144 2.05 13.24 -9.97
C PRO A 144 3.18 14.07 -9.37
N GLU A 145 3.43 15.24 -9.95
CA GLU A 145 4.30 16.24 -9.33
C GLU A 145 3.78 16.56 -7.91
N HIS A 146 4.68 16.50 -6.92
CA HIS A 146 4.34 16.61 -5.50
C HIS A 146 3.50 15.46 -4.92
N GLY A 147 3.47 14.30 -5.57
CA GLY A 147 2.84 13.09 -5.04
C GLY A 147 3.48 12.62 -3.74
N GLU A 148 2.70 11.99 -2.87
CA GLU A 148 3.11 11.65 -1.51
C GLU A 148 3.19 10.15 -1.27
N ILE A 149 4.14 9.76 -0.41
CA ILE A 149 4.25 8.43 0.18
C ILE A 149 3.94 8.55 1.67
N HIS A 150 2.93 7.80 2.13
CA HIS A 150 2.65 7.62 3.55
C HIS A 150 3.19 6.27 4.02
N PHE A 151 4.14 6.28 4.93
CA PHE A 151 4.82 5.08 5.40
C PHE A 151 4.62 4.86 6.89
N LYS A 152 4.21 3.63 7.27
CA LYS A 152 4.10 3.17 8.68
C LYS A 152 4.91 1.90 8.90
N THR A 153 5.54 1.81 10.07
CA THR A 153 6.27 0.61 10.51
C THR A 153 6.42 0.59 12.04
N ASP A 154 6.53 -0.60 12.62
CA ASP A 154 6.95 -0.81 14.01
C ASP A 154 8.47 -1.04 14.12
N ASN A 155 9.16 -1.19 12.98
CA ASN A 155 10.59 -1.43 12.94
C ASN A 155 11.37 -0.11 12.93
N ARG A 156 11.93 0.26 14.09
CA ARG A 156 12.72 1.49 14.25
C ARG A 156 13.86 1.61 13.23
N GLY A 157 14.62 0.52 13.00
CA GLY A 157 15.75 0.55 12.08
C GLY A 157 15.33 0.78 10.63
N LEU A 158 14.19 0.22 10.19
CA LEU A 158 13.63 0.52 8.88
C LEU A 158 13.12 1.95 8.81
N PHE A 159 12.50 2.46 9.88
CA PHE A 159 12.01 3.84 9.95
C PHE A 159 13.15 4.86 9.82
N GLU A 160 14.22 4.70 10.63
CA GLU A 160 15.42 5.55 10.57
C GLU A 160 16.07 5.52 9.17
N TYR A 161 16.19 4.32 8.59
CA TYR A 161 16.66 4.15 7.21
C TYR A 161 15.78 4.90 6.21
N SER A 162 14.46 4.78 6.32
CA SER A 162 13.51 5.37 5.38
C SER A 162 13.56 6.90 5.41
N LEU A 163 13.68 7.52 6.60
CA LEU A 163 13.87 8.96 6.73
C LEU A 163 15.12 9.44 5.99
N VAL A 164 16.25 8.71 6.16
CA VAL A 164 17.50 9.03 5.45
C VAL A 164 17.35 8.85 3.95
N SER A 165 16.69 7.75 3.51
CA SER A 165 16.46 7.47 2.10
C SER A 165 15.61 8.55 1.42
N PHE A 166 14.50 8.96 2.04
CA PHE A 166 13.64 10.05 1.54
C PHE A 166 14.40 11.38 1.45
N SER A 167 15.13 11.73 2.50
CA SER A 167 15.95 12.95 2.53
C SER A 167 17.04 12.96 1.45
N GLN A 168 17.76 11.84 1.27
CA GLN A 168 18.79 11.70 0.24
C GLN A 168 18.22 11.70 -1.18
N TYR A 169 16.99 11.25 -1.33
CA TYR A 169 16.26 11.29 -2.61
C TYR A 169 15.80 12.72 -2.97
N GLY A 170 15.79 13.64 -2.00
CA GLY A 170 15.33 15.02 -2.17
C GLY A 170 13.85 15.22 -1.87
N MET A 171 13.21 14.27 -1.18
CA MET A 171 11.81 14.40 -0.77
C MET A 171 11.66 15.33 0.44
N THR A 172 10.54 16.05 0.49
CA THR A 172 10.14 16.87 1.64
C THR A 172 9.37 16.02 2.64
N LEU A 173 9.82 15.99 3.91
CA LEU A 173 9.08 15.33 4.99
C LEU A 173 7.98 16.27 5.48
N LYS A 174 6.72 15.93 5.23
CA LYS A 174 5.53 16.71 5.60
C LYS A 174 5.12 16.50 7.04
N GLY A 175 5.31 15.29 7.56
CA GLY A 175 5.01 14.90 8.93
C GLY A 175 5.82 13.69 9.37
N VAL A 176 6.24 13.68 10.64
CA VAL A 176 6.99 12.57 11.25
C VAL A 176 6.44 12.31 12.65
N TRP A 177 5.95 11.08 12.88
CA TRP A 177 5.42 10.62 14.16
C TRP A 177 6.28 9.47 14.70
N LEU A 178 6.95 9.70 15.83
CA LEU A 178 7.80 8.70 16.49
C LEU A 178 7.01 7.72 17.36
N ASP A 179 5.78 8.07 17.69
CA ASP A 179 4.77 7.19 18.29
C ASP A 179 3.39 7.63 17.80
N LEU A 180 2.90 6.97 16.75
CA LEU A 180 1.65 7.34 16.08
C LEU A 180 0.45 7.27 17.04
N HIS A 181 0.40 6.23 17.88
CA HIS A 181 -0.74 5.99 18.78
C HIS A 181 -0.75 6.90 20.00
N ALA A 182 0.39 7.48 20.37
CA ALA A 182 0.50 8.47 21.45
C ALA A 182 0.48 9.92 20.93
N SER A 183 0.39 10.11 19.61
CA SER A 183 0.37 11.42 18.97
C SER A 183 -1.06 11.98 18.85
N ASP A 184 -1.15 13.21 18.36
CA ASP A 184 -2.39 13.92 18.00
C ASP A 184 -2.88 13.60 16.58
N PHE A 185 -2.29 12.59 15.92
CA PHE A 185 -2.69 12.20 14.56
C PHE A 185 -4.10 11.59 14.56
N GLU A 186 -5.01 12.23 13.84
CA GLU A 186 -6.40 11.80 13.69
C GLU A 186 -6.60 10.97 12.42
N GLY A 187 -7.64 10.12 12.40
CA GLY A 187 -8.03 9.36 11.20
C GLY A 187 -7.13 8.15 10.87
N ASN A 188 -6.33 7.66 11.82
CA ASN A 188 -5.50 6.48 11.58
C ASN A 188 -6.35 5.21 11.35
N VAL A 189 -6.30 4.69 10.13
CA VAL A 189 -6.85 3.36 9.81
C VAL A 189 -5.76 2.32 10.04
N MET A 190 -6.04 1.32 10.90
CA MET A 190 -5.07 0.29 11.28
C MET A 190 -5.09 -0.92 10.35
N THR A 191 -3.89 -1.45 10.04
CA THR A 191 -3.77 -2.81 9.50
C THR A 191 -4.05 -3.86 10.58
N GLU A 192 -4.28 -5.13 10.20
CA GLU A 192 -4.36 -6.24 11.17
C GLU A 192 -3.06 -6.40 11.97
N TYR A 193 -1.93 -6.16 11.30
CA TYR A 193 -0.62 -6.20 11.94
C TYR A 193 -0.52 -5.12 13.02
N GLU A 194 -0.82 -3.87 12.65
CA GLU A 194 -0.81 -2.72 13.55
C GLU A 194 -1.68 -2.96 14.79
N LYS A 195 -2.96 -3.34 14.58
CA LYS A 195 -3.88 -3.63 15.68
C LYS A 195 -3.34 -4.69 16.64
N LYS A 196 -2.72 -5.76 16.10
CA LYS A 196 -2.16 -6.84 16.91
C LYS A 196 -0.94 -6.42 17.72
N PHE A 197 -0.06 -5.60 17.15
CA PHE A 197 1.22 -5.28 17.78
C PHE A 197 1.16 -4.02 18.64
N SER A 198 0.37 -3.01 18.26
CA SER A 198 0.10 -1.85 19.13
C SER A 198 -0.60 -2.24 20.43
N SER A 199 -1.55 -3.21 20.39
CA SER A 199 -2.19 -3.75 21.58
C SER A 199 -1.23 -4.45 22.55
N LYS A 200 0.00 -4.75 22.11
CA LYS A 200 1.09 -5.32 22.93
C LYS A 200 2.11 -4.26 23.36
N GLY A 201 1.82 -2.98 23.16
CA GLY A 201 2.71 -1.88 23.50
C GLY A 201 3.81 -1.61 22.48
N GLN A 202 3.73 -2.19 21.28
CA GLN A 202 4.68 -1.89 20.20
C GLN A 202 4.44 -0.48 19.67
N VAL A 203 5.49 0.34 19.67
CA VAL A 203 5.45 1.69 19.08
C VAL A 203 5.29 1.61 17.57
N ILE A 204 4.45 2.46 17.00
CA ILE A 204 4.24 2.59 15.57
C ILE A 204 4.80 3.94 15.11
N TYR A 205 5.70 3.90 14.15
CA TYR A 205 6.30 5.07 13.50
C TYR A 205 5.52 5.39 12.22
N ARG A 206 5.35 6.68 11.93
CA ARG A 206 4.76 7.17 10.68
C ARG A 206 5.58 8.31 10.11
N VAL A 207 5.67 8.38 8.77
CA VAL A 207 6.18 9.53 8.04
C VAL A 207 5.35 9.74 6.77
N GLU A 208 5.13 11.00 6.44
CA GLU A 208 4.58 11.46 5.17
C GLU A 208 5.67 12.21 4.42
N ALA A 209 5.98 11.77 3.21
CA ALA A 209 7.05 12.31 2.39
C ALA A 209 6.55 12.62 0.98
N GLN A 210 6.90 13.80 0.45
CA GLN A 210 6.48 14.34 -0.83
C GLN A 210 7.66 14.46 -1.78
N PHE A 211 7.49 14.06 -3.05
CA PHE A 211 8.50 14.21 -4.11
C PHE A 211 8.75 15.65 -4.51
#